data_9c1160a84f058ea53fae9d999e4b4dc7
#
_entry.id   9c1160a84f058ea53fae9d999e4b4dc7
#
_cell.length_a   1.000
_cell.length_b   1.000
_cell.length_c   1.000
_cell.angle_alpha   90.00
_cell.angle_beta   90.00
_cell.angle_gamma   90.00
#
_symmetry.space_group_name_H-M   'P 1'
#
loop_
_entity.id
_entity.type
_entity.pdbx_description
1 polymer ?
#
loop_
_entity_poly.entity_id
_entity_poly.type
_entity_poly.pdbx_seq_one_letter_code
_entity_poly.pdbx_strand_id
1 'polypeptide(L)'
;MFKKLISFALTVGSLAFAGEYWHLDPGGVTMKFLAMQVSPRAAALSGAGVADPGRVSEISRNPLAMSVANDAEFGLSQVIFGNGGADNFVSAYYGLPLGKKYTLGLAVDFLGYDNIEGRDENGLKTSEYGSYAWSLLAGFGSRSRVFNWAASARFATQTIDDETGYLFSVDGGGSFRVNEYLSFGANFTNLGFASKYESEKEAAPLALQAGVTGFIPILDRWMVHLSVDAYRRADTKAQVLIGGELVYFDMLSFRMGYAIRPDTEDAISGGLGVTFGMIVFDYAYSPRPAFEGGNHYIAVGVKF
;
A
#
# COMPACT_ATOMS: atom_id res chain seq x y z
N MET A 1 -8.35 -9.53 -28.53
CA MET A 1 -8.38 -9.28 -27.08
C MET A 1 -7.05 -8.65 -26.61
N PHE A 2 -5.91 -9.20 -26.92
CA PHE A 2 -4.57 -8.71 -26.55
C PHE A 2 -4.28 -7.26 -26.98
N LYS A 3 -4.62 -6.86 -28.24
CA LYS A 3 -4.46 -5.47 -28.72
C LYS A 3 -5.29 -4.44 -27.93
N LYS A 4 -6.49 -4.81 -27.46
CA LYS A 4 -7.35 -3.94 -26.64
C LYS A 4 -6.81 -3.76 -25.21
N LEU A 5 -6.18 -4.79 -24.64
CA LEU A 5 -5.52 -4.73 -23.33
C LEU A 5 -4.25 -3.89 -23.35
N ILE A 6 -3.42 -4.04 -24.40
CA ILE A 6 -2.23 -3.18 -24.63
C ILE A 6 -2.66 -1.74 -24.86
N SER A 7 -3.73 -1.51 -25.64
CA SER A 7 -4.27 -0.17 -25.87
C SER A 7 -4.81 0.43 -24.58
N PHE A 8 -5.51 -0.32 -23.73
CA PHE A 8 -6.01 0.14 -22.44
C PHE A 8 -4.84 0.46 -21.48
N ALA A 9 -3.85 -0.41 -21.36
CA ALA A 9 -2.67 -0.18 -20.54
C ALA A 9 -1.85 1.04 -21.01
N LEU A 10 -1.70 1.23 -22.33
CA LEU A 10 -1.05 2.41 -22.91
C LEU A 10 -1.89 3.68 -22.71
N THR A 11 -3.23 3.60 -22.81
CA THR A 11 -4.13 4.75 -22.60
C THR A 11 -4.17 5.14 -21.13
N VAL A 12 -4.23 4.20 -20.20
CA VAL A 12 -4.14 4.46 -18.76
C VAL A 12 -2.74 5.00 -18.44
N GLY A 13 -1.68 4.44 -19.02
CA GLY A 13 -0.31 4.95 -18.87
C GLY A 13 -0.17 6.38 -19.41
N SER A 14 -0.73 6.71 -20.59
CA SER A 14 -0.64 8.05 -21.15
C SER A 14 -1.48 9.09 -20.44
N LEU A 15 -2.68 8.75 -19.96
CA LEU A 15 -3.50 9.61 -19.11
C LEU A 15 -2.84 9.86 -17.76
N ALA A 16 -2.12 8.89 -17.24
CA ALA A 16 -1.38 8.96 -16.01
C ALA A 16 -0.18 9.92 -16.05
N PHE A 17 0.37 10.21 -17.23
CA PHE A 17 1.53 11.10 -17.44
C PHE A 17 1.16 12.48 -17.99
N ALA A 18 -0.09 12.75 -18.32
CA ALA A 18 -0.53 13.91 -19.11
C ALA A 18 -1.40 14.94 -18.35
N GLY A 19 -1.30 15.11 -17.06
CA GLY A 19 -2.16 16.04 -16.33
C GLY A 19 -1.46 16.95 -15.34
N GLU A 20 -2.08 18.06 -14.98
CA GLU A 20 -1.64 19.02 -13.94
C GLU A 20 -1.30 18.36 -12.59
N TYR A 21 -1.86 17.17 -12.29
CA TYR A 21 -1.61 16.39 -11.08
C TYR A 21 -0.14 15.97 -10.85
N TRP A 22 0.69 16.01 -11.91
CA TRP A 22 2.09 15.53 -11.83
C TRP A 22 3.12 16.65 -11.68
N HIS A 23 2.68 17.85 -11.46
CA HIS A 23 3.52 19.05 -11.27
C HIS A 23 3.44 19.61 -9.85
N LEU A 24 2.93 18.82 -8.90
CA LEU A 24 2.91 19.22 -7.51
C LEU A 24 4.34 19.24 -6.94
N ASP A 25 4.65 20.27 -6.21
CA ASP A 25 5.88 20.37 -5.45
C ASP A 25 5.94 19.24 -4.40
N PRO A 26 7.14 18.81 -4.01
CA PRO A 26 7.29 17.83 -2.93
C PRO A 26 6.52 18.26 -1.67
N GLY A 27 5.58 17.45 -1.25
CA GLY A 27 4.72 17.78 -0.13
C GLY A 27 3.36 18.39 -0.47
N GLY A 28 3.07 18.67 -1.75
CA GLY A 28 1.82 19.29 -2.22
C GLY A 28 0.57 18.41 -2.18
N VAL A 29 0.59 17.29 -1.47
CA VAL A 29 -0.59 16.43 -1.24
C VAL A 29 -0.93 16.35 0.23
N THR A 30 -2.23 16.28 0.52
CA THR A 30 -2.75 16.07 1.88
C THR A 30 -2.83 14.58 2.23
N MET A 31 -3.10 14.26 3.49
CA MET A 31 -3.36 12.91 4.00
C MET A 31 -2.34 11.86 3.50
N LYS A 32 -1.06 12.19 3.62
CA LYS A 32 0.06 11.34 3.18
C LYS A 32 0.07 9.96 3.80
N PHE A 33 -0.59 9.79 4.95
CA PHE A 33 -0.74 8.47 5.60
C PHE A 33 -1.41 7.45 4.68
N LEU A 34 -2.26 7.89 3.74
CA LEU A 34 -2.90 7.02 2.75
C LEU A 34 -1.91 6.39 1.75
N ALA A 35 -0.71 6.91 1.63
CA ALA A 35 0.36 6.35 0.80
C ALA A 35 1.42 5.57 1.60
N MET A 36 1.32 5.56 2.95
CA MET A 36 2.26 4.83 3.80
C MET A 36 1.94 3.33 3.79
N GLN A 37 2.95 2.49 3.75
CA GLN A 37 2.76 1.04 3.90
C GLN A 37 2.31 0.71 5.33
N VAL A 38 1.35 -0.21 5.44
CA VAL A 38 0.88 -0.75 6.72
C VAL A 38 0.96 -2.28 6.73
N SER A 39 0.92 -2.93 5.56
CA SER A 39 1.12 -4.37 5.43
C SER A 39 2.61 -4.74 5.56
N PRO A 40 2.97 -5.69 6.44
CA PRO A 40 4.35 -6.15 6.57
C PRO A 40 4.89 -6.78 5.28
N ARG A 41 4.07 -7.52 4.52
CA ARG A 41 4.52 -8.09 3.24
C ARG A 41 4.93 -7.00 2.26
N ALA A 42 4.07 -6.01 2.05
CA ALA A 42 4.37 -4.90 1.15
C ALA A 42 5.57 -4.08 1.65
N ALA A 43 5.69 -3.85 2.97
CA ALA A 43 6.83 -3.17 3.57
C ALA A 43 8.13 -3.95 3.36
N ALA A 44 8.13 -5.28 3.57
CA ALA A 44 9.29 -6.14 3.37
C ALA A 44 9.80 -6.16 1.92
N LEU A 45 8.88 -5.99 0.94
CA LEU A 45 9.19 -5.91 -0.48
C LEU A 45 9.46 -4.47 -0.95
N SER A 46 9.64 -3.52 -0.02
CA SER A 46 9.79 -2.07 -0.31
C SER A 46 8.66 -1.50 -1.18
N GLY A 47 7.47 -2.09 -1.13
CA GLY A 47 6.29 -1.72 -1.90
C GLY A 47 6.16 -2.39 -3.26
N ALA A 48 7.10 -3.24 -3.69
CA ALA A 48 7.00 -4.00 -4.93
C ALA A 48 5.96 -5.13 -4.85
N GLY A 49 5.46 -5.60 -6.00
CA GLY A 49 4.55 -6.74 -6.10
C GLY A 49 3.13 -6.37 -6.52
N VAL A 50 2.93 -5.28 -7.27
CA VAL A 50 1.60 -4.90 -7.78
C VAL A 50 0.95 -6.01 -8.61
N ALA A 51 1.73 -6.80 -9.32
CA ALA A 51 1.28 -7.90 -10.16
C ALA A 51 1.02 -9.20 -9.36
N ASP A 52 1.46 -9.26 -8.10
CA ASP A 52 1.35 -10.41 -7.20
C ASP A 52 1.01 -9.95 -5.77
N PRO A 53 -0.19 -9.42 -5.53
CA PRO A 53 -0.64 -9.13 -4.18
C PRO A 53 -0.78 -10.45 -3.42
N GLY A 54 0.04 -10.66 -2.39
CA GLY A 54 0.12 -11.95 -1.72
C GLY A 54 -0.71 -12.06 -0.45
N ARG A 55 -1.21 -10.94 0.08
CA ARG A 55 -1.91 -10.89 1.36
C ARG A 55 -3.12 -9.97 1.32
N VAL A 56 -4.18 -10.35 2.01
CA VAL A 56 -5.39 -9.52 2.21
C VAL A 56 -5.06 -8.23 2.96
N SER A 57 -4.05 -8.24 3.83
CA SER A 57 -3.56 -7.06 4.56
C SER A 57 -3.06 -5.92 3.66
N GLU A 58 -2.87 -6.16 2.36
CA GLU A 58 -2.44 -5.13 1.40
C GLU A 58 -3.59 -4.31 0.81
N ILE A 59 -4.86 -4.64 1.10
CA ILE A 59 -6.07 -4.00 0.52
C ILE A 59 -6.02 -2.47 0.59
N SER A 60 -5.52 -1.92 1.70
CA SER A 60 -5.44 -0.46 1.87
C SER A 60 -4.52 0.23 0.88
N ARG A 61 -3.59 -0.48 0.23
CA ARG A 61 -2.57 0.10 -0.67
C ARG A 61 -2.57 -0.50 -2.05
N ASN A 62 -3.05 -1.72 -2.18
CA ASN A 62 -3.19 -2.40 -3.45
C ASN A 62 -4.58 -3.02 -3.55
N PRO A 63 -5.52 -2.43 -4.31
CA PRO A 63 -6.88 -2.96 -4.43
C PRO A 63 -6.89 -4.40 -4.99
N LEU A 64 -5.88 -4.80 -5.77
CA LEU A 64 -5.75 -6.16 -6.29
C LEU A 64 -5.56 -7.22 -5.19
N ALA A 65 -5.22 -6.83 -3.96
CA ALA A 65 -5.18 -7.74 -2.81
C ALA A 65 -6.54 -8.40 -2.51
N MET A 66 -7.64 -7.83 -2.97
CA MET A 66 -8.96 -8.48 -2.91
C MET A 66 -9.00 -9.76 -3.75
N SER A 67 -8.17 -9.88 -4.79
CA SER A 67 -8.16 -11.06 -5.67
C SER A 67 -7.52 -12.30 -5.04
N VAL A 68 -6.83 -12.18 -3.92
CA VAL A 68 -6.13 -13.32 -3.27
C VAL A 68 -6.89 -13.94 -2.10
N ALA A 69 -8.01 -13.35 -1.67
CA ALA A 69 -8.82 -13.89 -0.60
C ALA A 69 -9.56 -15.16 -1.06
N ASN A 70 -9.01 -16.34 -0.82
CA ASN A 70 -9.65 -17.62 -1.09
C ASN A 70 -10.62 -18.05 0.01
N ASP A 71 -10.28 -17.72 1.25
CA ASP A 71 -11.08 -17.88 2.46
C ASP A 71 -11.45 -16.52 3.01
N ALA A 72 -12.46 -16.44 3.86
CA ALA A 72 -12.71 -15.21 4.60
C ALA A 72 -11.51 -14.98 5.54
N GLU A 73 -10.96 -13.78 5.52
CA GLU A 73 -9.81 -13.41 6.34
C GLU A 73 -10.07 -12.07 7.02
N PHE A 74 -9.94 -12.04 8.34
CA PHE A 74 -9.89 -10.82 9.13
C PHE A 74 -8.54 -10.68 9.79
N GLY A 75 -8.00 -9.48 9.86
CA GLY A 75 -6.75 -9.26 10.56
C GLY A 75 -6.48 -7.81 10.91
N LEU A 76 -5.41 -7.66 11.68
CA LEU A 76 -4.88 -6.38 12.13
C LEU A 76 -3.42 -6.26 11.71
N SER A 77 -3.02 -5.08 11.27
CA SER A 77 -1.63 -4.70 11.03
C SER A 77 -1.30 -3.47 11.86
N GLN A 78 -0.09 -3.42 12.40
CA GLN A 78 0.44 -2.29 13.14
C GLN A 78 1.83 -1.92 12.64
N VAL A 79 2.11 -0.63 12.56
CA VAL A 79 3.44 -0.08 12.32
C VAL A 79 3.93 0.54 13.62
N ILE A 80 5.09 0.10 14.07
CA ILE A 80 5.83 0.70 15.18
C ILE A 80 6.95 1.51 14.54
N PHE A 81 6.85 2.82 14.66
CA PHE A 81 7.84 3.72 14.08
C PHE A 81 9.10 3.79 14.95
N GLY A 82 10.26 3.90 14.31
CA GLY A 82 11.47 4.33 14.98
C GLY A 82 11.36 5.78 15.46
N ASN A 83 12.42 6.29 16.08
CA ASN A 83 12.47 7.61 16.70
C ASN A 83 11.85 8.71 15.82
N GLY A 84 10.90 9.48 16.37
CA GLY A 84 10.25 10.63 15.73
C GLY A 84 9.15 10.29 14.72
N GLY A 85 8.61 9.06 14.73
CA GLY A 85 7.44 8.68 13.95
C GLY A 85 6.12 8.93 14.70
N ALA A 86 5.00 8.53 14.07
CA ALA A 86 3.70 8.51 14.71
C ALA A 86 3.69 7.53 15.89
N ASP A 87 2.84 7.80 16.88
CA ASP A 87 2.70 6.90 18.03
C ASP A 87 2.00 5.60 17.65
N ASN A 88 0.97 5.71 16.79
CA ASN A 88 0.18 4.57 16.37
C ASN A 88 -0.18 4.65 14.89
N PHE A 89 0.10 3.58 14.14
CA PHE A 89 -0.48 3.36 12.81
C PHE A 89 -0.98 1.92 12.73
N VAL A 90 -2.29 1.79 12.71
CA VAL A 90 -2.99 0.49 12.74
C VAL A 90 -3.92 0.39 11.54
N SER A 91 -4.04 -0.81 10.98
CA SER A 91 -5.02 -1.15 9.95
C SER A 91 -5.77 -2.42 10.36
N ALA A 92 -7.10 -2.36 10.34
CA ALA A 92 -7.94 -3.54 10.36
C ALA A 92 -8.40 -3.83 8.93
N TYR A 93 -8.32 -5.09 8.52
CA TYR A 93 -8.69 -5.50 7.17
C TYR A 93 -9.59 -6.75 7.18
N TYR A 94 -10.44 -6.84 6.17
CA TYR A 94 -11.32 -7.98 5.98
C TYR A 94 -11.46 -8.29 4.49
N GLY A 95 -11.27 -9.55 4.13
CA GLY A 95 -11.51 -10.08 2.80
C GLY A 95 -12.56 -11.18 2.87
N LEU A 96 -13.68 -11.01 2.16
CA LEU A 96 -14.79 -11.96 2.12
C LEU A 96 -14.99 -12.50 0.71
N PRO A 97 -14.68 -13.77 0.44
CA PRO A 97 -15.03 -14.40 -0.82
C PRO A 97 -16.54 -14.43 -1.05
N LEU A 98 -16.99 -13.93 -2.18
CA LEU A 98 -18.38 -14.00 -2.65
C LEU A 98 -18.48 -15.04 -3.76
N GLY A 99 -18.70 -16.27 -3.37
CA GLY A 99 -18.65 -17.42 -4.28
C GLY A 99 -17.24 -17.66 -4.83
N LYS A 100 -17.12 -18.13 -6.09
CA LYS A 100 -15.82 -18.52 -6.68
C LYS A 100 -15.11 -17.40 -7.45
N LYS A 101 -15.78 -16.28 -7.72
CA LYS A 101 -15.30 -15.28 -8.69
C LYS A 101 -14.99 -13.92 -8.10
N TYR A 102 -15.60 -13.56 -6.98
CA TYR A 102 -15.52 -12.20 -6.44
C TYR A 102 -15.11 -12.21 -4.97
N THR A 103 -14.61 -11.09 -4.52
CA THR A 103 -14.27 -10.84 -3.12
C THR A 103 -14.74 -9.44 -2.76
N LEU A 104 -15.36 -9.30 -1.60
CA LEU A 104 -15.56 -8.03 -0.93
C LEU A 104 -14.33 -7.76 -0.06
N GLY A 105 -13.79 -6.56 -0.13
CA GLY A 105 -12.69 -6.10 0.71
C GLY A 105 -13.09 -4.89 1.54
N LEU A 106 -12.72 -4.89 2.80
CA LEU A 106 -12.90 -3.77 3.72
C LEU A 106 -11.57 -3.47 4.42
N ALA A 107 -11.28 -2.20 4.67
CA ALA A 107 -10.16 -1.81 5.53
C ALA A 107 -10.48 -0.52 6.28
N VAL A 108 -9.96 -0.42 7.49
CA VAL A 108 -9.96 0.79 8.31
C VAL A 108 -8.53 1.05 8.74
N ASP A 109 -8.01 2.22 8.40
CA ASP A 109 -6.68 2.65 8.82
C ASP A 109 -6.82 3.77 9.86
N PHE A 110 -5.98 3.77 10.87
CA PHE A 110 -5.87 4.82 11.87
C PHE A 110 -4.41 5.19 12.09
N LEU A 111 -4.11 6.48 12.03
CA LEU A 111 -2.82 7.07 12.35
C LEU A 111 -3.00 8.11 13.43
N GLY A 112 -2.19 8.05 14.48
CA GLY A 112 -2.22 9.01 15.59
C GLY A 112 -0.83 9.50 15.96
N TYR A 113 -0.77 10.79 16.32
CA TYR A 113 0.35 11.46 16.96
C TYR A 113 -0.17 12.12 18.21
N ASP A 114 0.37 11.77 19.36
CA ASP A 114 0.03 12.37 20.65
C ASP A 114 1.13 13.33 21.10
N ASN A 115 0.75 14.32 21.89
CA ASN A 115 1.67 15.22 22.58
C ASN A 115 2.70 15.95 21.69
N ILE A 116 2.23 16.50 20.57
CA ILE A 116 3.07 17.37 19.73
C ILE A 116 3.25 18.69 20.47
N GLU A 117 4.51 19.05 20.77
CA GLU A 117 4.83 20.28 21.46
C GLU A 117 4.67 21.48 20.54
N GLY A 118 3.68 22.33 20.82
CA GLY A 118 3.52 23.62 20.13
C GLY A 118 4.61 24.61 20.57
N ARG A 119 5.09 25.43 19.62
CA ARG A 119 6.03 26.52 19.88
C ARG A 119 5.57 27.79 19.18
N ASP A 120 5.77 28.94 19.85
CA ASP A 120 5.53 30.26 19.26
C ASP A 120 6.68 30.68 18.32
N GLU A 121 6.54 31.87 17.71
CA GLU A 121 7.53 32.45 16.81
C GLU A 121 8.92 32.64 17.45
N ASN A 122 9.01 32.71 18.79
CA ASN A 122 10.23 32.85 19.56
C ASN A 122 10.80 31.50 20.03
N GLY A 123 10.14 30.37 19.64
CA GLY A 123 10.52 29.00 20.02
C GLY A 123 10.13 28.64 21.46
N LEU A 124 9.31 29.45 22.13
CA LEU A 124 8.80 29.16 23.49
C LEU A 124 7.67 28.13 23.36
N LYS A 125 7.62 27.16 24.29
CA LYS A 125 6.56 26.17 24.39
C LYS A 125 5.21 26.86 24.60
N THR A 126 4.23 26.41 23.79
CA THR A 126 2.83 26.77 23.91
C THR A 126 2.02 25.57 24.43
N SER A 127 0.82 25.36 23.94
CA SER A 127 0.03 24.17 24.24
C SER A 127 0.55 22.93 23.52
N GLU A 128 0.35 21.76 24.10
CA GLU A 128 0.49 20.49 23.38
C GLU A 128 -0.76 20.25 22.54
N TYR A 129 -0.61 19.69 21.34
CA TYR A 129 -1.71 19.32 20.47
C TYR A 129 -1.49 17.91 19.89
N GLY A 130 -2.58 17.28 19.44
CA GLY A 130 -2.54 15.98 18.78
C GLY A 130 -2.88 16.08 17.29
N SER A 131 -2.51 15.05 16.55
CA SER A 131 -2.97 14.85 15.17
C SER A 131 -3.41 13.43 14.99
N TYR A 132 -4.58 13.24 14.40
CA TYR A 132 -5.08 11.91 14.07
C TYR A 132 -5.73 11.87 12.70
N ALA A 133 -5.61 10.73 12.06
CA ALA A 133 -6.20 10.49 10.76
C ALA A 133 -6.78 9.08 10.71
N TRP A 134 -7.90 8.93 10.02
CA TRP A 134 -8.47 7.61 9.76
C TRP A 134 -9.03 7.51 8.36
N SER A 135 -9.12 6.29 7.84
CA SER A 135 -9.77 6.02 6.57
C SER A 135 -10.62 4.75 6.64
N LEU A 136 -11.72 4.76 5.90
CA LEU A 136 -12.55 3.59 5.63
C LEU A 136 -12.51 3.30 4.14
N LEU A 137 -12.16 2.08 3.78
CA LEU A 137 -12.15 1.58 2.42
C LEU A 137 -13.13 0.41 2.28
N ALA A 138 -13.91 0.42 1.21
CA ALA A 138 -14.74 -0.71 0.81
C ALA A 138 -14.62 -0.93 -0.71
N GLY A 139 -14.51 -2.19 -1.14
CA GLY A 139 -14.32 -2.49 -2.54
C GLY A 139 -14.60 -3.94 -2.91
N PHE A 140 -14.53 -4.19 -4.22
CA PHE A 140 -14.71 -5.49 -4.82
C PHE A 140 -13.53 -5.85 -5.72
N GLY A 141 -13.16 -7.13 -5.74
CA GLY A 141 -12.18 -7.70 -6.63
C GLY A 141 -12.67 -8.96 -7.33
N SER A 142 -12.11 -9.26 -8.48
CA SER A 142 -12.33 -10.52 -9.17
C SER A 142 -11.23 -11.53 -8.83
N ARG A 143 -11.60 -12.81 -8.79
CA ARG A 143 -10.66 -13.93 -8.64
C ARG A 143 -10.70 -14.78 -9.90
N SER A 144 -9.66 -14.69 -10.69
CA SER A 144 -9.52 -15.42 -11.95
C SER A 144 -8.08 -15.92 -12.11
N ARG A 145 -7.92 -16.96 -12.92
CA ARG A 145 -6.57 -17.50 -13.20
C ARG A 145 -5.77 -16.64 -14.16
N VAL A 146 -6.43 -15.83 -14.98
CA VAL A 146 -5.81 -15.10 -16.08
C VAL A 146 -5.83 -13.60 -15.87
N PHE A 147 -7.00 -13.03 -15.57
CA PHE A 147 -7.17 -11.60 -15.42
C PHE A 147 -7.94 -11.29 -14.15
N ASN A 148 -7.32 -10.54 -13.26
CA ASN A 148 -7.94 -10.02 -12.05
C ASN A 148 -8.09 -8.50 -12.18
N TRP A 149 -9.14 -7.99 -11.58
CA TRP A 149 -9.38 -6.57 -11.42
C TRP A 149 -9.94 -6.31 -10.03
N ALA A 150 -9.74 -5.12 -9.55
CA ALA A 150 -10.37 -4.66 -8.31
C ALA A 150 -10.63 -3.17 -8.38
N ALA A 151 -11.66 -2.74 -7.64
CA ALA A 151 -11.99 -1.34 -7.45
C ALA A 151 -12.51 -1.13 -6.03
N SER A 152 -12.17 0.02 -5.43
CA SER A 152 -12.63 0.42 -4.11
C SER A 152 -12.93 1.90 -4.04
N ALA A 153 -13.76 2.27 -3.06
CA ALA A 153 -14.00 3.65 -2.65
C ALA A 153 -13.46 3.84 -1.23
N ARG A 154 -12.94 5.01 -0.97
CA ARG A 154 -12.34 5.39 0.31
C ARG A 154 -12.89 6.73 0.78
N PHE A 155 -13.19 6.80 2.06
CA PHE A 155 -13.38 8.03 2.80
C PHE A 155 -12.28 8.15 3.84
N ALA A 156 -11.68 9.34 3.96
CA ALA A 156 -10.65 9.59 4.96
C ALA A 156 -10.83 10.97 5.59
N THR A 157 -10.36 11.10 6.83
CA THR A 157 -10.26 12.36 7.52
C THR A 157 -8.90 12.49 8.18
N GLN A 158 -8.45 13.70 8.35
CA GLN A 158 -7.28 14.04 9.16
C GLN A 158 -7.58 15.31 9.96
N THR A 159 -7.36 15.23 11.26
CA THR A 159 -7.45 16.37 12.17
C THR A 159 -6.06 16.72 12.67
N ILE A 160 -5.71 17.98 12.61
CA ILE A 160 -4.47 18.55 13.15
C ILE A 160 -4.91 19.72 14.03
N ASP A 161 -4.67 19.60 15.32
CA ASP A 161 -5.20 20.54 16.31
C ASP A 161 -6.75 20.63 16.19
N ASP A 162 -7.29 21.78 15.91
CA ASP A 162 -8.73 22.01 15.77
C ASP A 162 -9.24 21.90 14.30
N GLU A 163 -8.34 21.74 13.33
CA GLU A 163 -8.68 21.73 11.90
C GLU A 163 -8.86 20.31 11.37
N THR A 164 -9.99 20.06 10.70
CA THR A 164 -10.32 18.75 10.11
C THR A 164 -10.51 18.82 8.61
N GLY A 165 -9.69 18.04 7.88
CA GLY A 165 -9.84 17.82 6.45
C GLY A 165 -10.50 16.48 6.13
N TYR A 166 -11.15 16.42 4.95
CA TYR A 166 -11.86 15.25 4.44
C TYR A 166 -11.37 14.89 3.04
N LEU A 167 -11.37 13.61 2.73
CA LEU A 167 -11.00 13.11 1.41
C LEU A 167 -11.97 12.00 0.99
N PHE A 168 -12.43 12.08 -0.27
CA PHE A 168 -13.12 10.99 -0.97
C PHE A 168 -12.28 10.57 -2.17
N SER A 169 -12.00 9.29 -2.30
CA SER A 169 -11.24 8.76 -3.41
C SER A 169 -11.73 7.39 -3.87
N VAL A 170 -11.29 7.03 -5.06
CA VAL A 170 -11.44 5.69 -5.61
C VAL A 170 -10.08 5.12 -5.95
N ASP A 171 -9.95 3.82 -5.78
CA ASP A 171 -8.77 3.05 -6.14
C ASP A 171 -9.18 2.00 -7.17
N GLY A 172 -8.27 1.59 -8.03
CA GLY A 172 -8.54 0.54 -9.00
C GLY A 172 -7.28 -0.09 -9.55
N GLY A 173 -7.41 -1.32 -10.06
CA GLY A 173 -6.27 -2.00 -10.64
C GLY A 173 -6.67 -3.23 -11.45
N GLY A 174 -5.68 -3.74 -12.18
CA GLY A 174 -5.79 -4.98 -12.95
C GLY A 174 -4.48 -5.74 -12.98
N SER A 175 -4.54 -7.07 -12.91
CA SER A 175 -3.39 -7.94 -13.14
C SER A 175 -3.71 -9.00 -14.17
N PHE A 176 -2.70 -9.35 -14.95
CA PHE A 176 -2.79 -10.32 -16.03
C PHE A 176 -1.67 -11.35 -15.90
N ARG A 177 -2.05 -12.61 -15.67
CA ARG A 177 -1.13 -13.75 -15.65
C ARG A 177 -0.96 -14.28 -17.07
N VAL A 178 0.23 -14.11 -17.61
CA VAL A 178 0.58 -14.57 -18.98
C VAL A 178 0.68 -16.10 -19.03
N ASN A 179 1.34 -16.65 -18.02
CA ASN A 179 1.54 -18.08 -17.83
C ASN A 179 1.83 -18.35 -16.33
N GLU A 180 2.23 -19.55 -15.97
CA GLU A 180 2.56 -19.92 -14.61
C GLU A 180 3.80 -19.21 -14.04
N TYR A 181 4.64 -18.62 -14.90
CA TYR A 181 5.91 -17.99 -14.53
C TYR A 181 5.88 -16.46 -14.57
N LEU A 182 4.83 -15.82 -15.12
CA LEU A 182 4.86 -14.38 -15.38
C LEU A 182 3.50 -13.72 -15.23
N SER A 183 3.47 -12.64 -14.45
CA SER A 183 2.32 -11.78 -14.26
C SER A 183 2.68 -10.31 -14.45
N PHE A 184 1.78 -9.51 -15.02
CA PHE A 184 1.82 -8.06 -15.08
C PHE A 184 0.70 -7.47 -14.25
N GLY A 185 0.92 -6.30 -13.65
CA GLY A 185 -0.09 -5.61 -12.88
C GLY A 185 0.08 -4.11 -12.94
N ALA A 186 -1.04 -3.42 -12.76
CA ALA A 186 -1.06 -1.98 -12.57
C ALA A 186 -2.22 -1.59 -11.67
N ASN A 187 -2.02 -0.56 -10.86
CA ASN A 187 -3.06 0.07 -10.07
C ASN A 187 -2.91 1.60 -10.04
N PHE A 188 -3.98 2.24 -9.66
CA PHE A 188 -4.00 3.60 -9.16
C PHE A 188 -4.69 3.62 -7.79
N THR A 189 -4.23 4.51 -6.91
CA THR A 189 -4.81 4.69 -5.59
C THR A 189 -5.03 6.17 -5.30
N ASN A 190 -6.02 6.46 -4.46
CA ASN A 190 -6.36 7.79 -3.99
C ASN A 190 -6.69 8.79 -5.11
N LEU A 191 -7.33 8.36 -6.21
CA LEU A 191 -7.88 9.27 -7.21
C LEU A 191 -9.16 9.91 -6.64
N GLY A 192 -9.11 11.20 -6.27
CA GLY A 192 -10.25 11.81 -5.61
C GLY A 192 -10.09 13.28 -5.28
N PHE A 193 -10.92 13.73 -4.35
CA PHE A 193 -11.05 15.13 -3.95
C PHE A 193 -10.79 15.26 -2.45
N ALA A 194 -9.96 16.22 -2.08
CA ALA A 194 -9.75 16.64 -0.69
C ALA A 194 -10.52 17.94 -0.42
N SER A 195 -10.99 18.09 0.81
CA SER A 195 -11.49 19.39 1.28
C SER A 195 -10.34 20.39 1.38
N LYS A 196 -10.66 21.67 1.47
CA LYS A 196 -9.66 22.69 1.77
C LYS A 196 -9.29 22.61 3.27
N TYR A 197 -8.01 22.76 3.56
CA TYR A 197 -7.52 23.20 4.84
C TYR A 197 -7.39 24.73 4.79
N GLU A 198 -8.00 25.43 5.71
CA GLU A 198 -8.07 26.91 5.75
C GLU A 198 -8.53 27.50 4.39
N SER A 199 -7.62 27.98 3.56
CA SER A 199 -7.94 28.67 2.29
C SER A 199 -7.36 28.00 1.05
N GLU A 200 -6.46 27.01 1.19
CA GLU A 200 -5.79 26.39 0.06
C GLU A 200 -6.44 25.07 -0.37
N LYS A 201 -6.47 24.84 -1.69
CA LYS A 201 -6.90 23.57 -2.25
C LYS A 201 -5.77 22.57 -2.16
N GLU A 202 -5.97 21.50 -1.41
CA GLU A 202 -5.04 20.40 -1.35
C GLU A 202 -5.39 19.28 -2.31
N ALA A 203 -4.36 18.65 -2.86
CA ALA A 203 -4.55 17.52 -3.76
C ALA A 203 -4.58 16.19 -3.00
N ALA A 204 -5.40 15.26 -3.46
CA ALA A 204 -5.35 13.88 -2.97
C ALA A 204 -3.99 13.24 -3.30
N PRO A 205 -3.48 12.29 -2.49
CA PRO A 205 -2.19 11.63 -2.71
C PRO A 205 -2.31 10.54 -3.80
N LEU A 206 -2.78 10.94 -5.00
CA LEU A 206 -2.89 10.05 -6.16
C LEU A 206 -1.55 9.35 -6.39
N ALA A 207 -1.59 8.03 -6.49
CA ALA A 207 -0.42 7.24 -6.83
C ALA A 207 -0.73 6.22 -7.93
N LEU A 208 0.28 5.93 -8.72
CA LEU A 208 0.25 4.94 -9.78
C LEU A 208 1.38 3.94 -9.56
N GLN A 209 1.08 2.69 -9.80
CA GLN A 209 2.05 1.61 -9.78
C GLN A 209 1.81 0.67 -10.94
N ALA A 210 2.87 0.26 -11.62
CA ALA A 210 2.83 -0.76 -12.66
C ALA A 210 4.08 -1.61 -12.57
N GLY A 211 3.92 -2.92 -12.75
CA GLY A 211 5.04 -3.83 -12.58
C GLY A 211 4.83 -5.22 -13.13
N VAL A 212 5.85 -6.02 -12.92
CA VAL A 212 5.94 -7.42 -13.37
C VAL A 212 6.44 -8.28 -12.23
N THR A 213 5.86 -9.47 -12.11
CA THR A 213 6.33 -10.51 -11.18
C THR A 213 6.62 -11.79 -11.92
N GLY A 214 7.83 -12.31 -11.72
CA GLY A 214 8.26 -13.65 -12.14
C GLY A 214 8.09 -14.66 -11.02
N PHE A 215 7.63 -15.87 -11.34
CA PHE A 215 7.44 -16.99 -10.43
C PHE A 215 8.36 -18.13 -10.84
N ILE A 216 9.36 -18.45 -10.02
CA ILE A 216 10.42 -19.41 -10.34
C ILE A 216 10.37 -20.55 -9.36
N PRO A 217 9.88 -21.76 -9.76
CA PRO A 217 10.00 -22.94 -8.95
C PRO A 217 11.48 -23.34 -8.84
N ILE A 218 12.01 -23.49 -7.62
CA ILE A 218 13.41 -23.87 -7.42
C ILE A 218 13.53 -25.34 -7.04
N LEU A 219 12.64 -25.81 -6.17
CA LEU A 219 12.55 -27.19 -5.66
C LEU A 219 11.08 -27.54 -5.49
N ASP A 220 10.76 -28.81 -5.26
CA ASP A 220 9.38 -29.32 -5.21
C ASP A 220 8.37 -28.53 -4.38
N ARG A 221 8.85 -27.75 -3.40
CA ARG A 221 7.99 -26.99 -2.46
C ARG A 221 8.42 -25.53 -2.29
N TRP A 222 9.42 -25.08 -3.05
CA TRP A 222 9.97 -23.74 -2.96
C TRP A 222 9.67 -22.94 -4.22
N MET A 223 9.14 -21.76 -4.05
CA MET A 223 8.88 -20.79 -5.10
C MET A 223 9.56 -19.46 -4.80
N VAL A 224 10.25 -18.91 -5.79
CA VAL A 224 10.76 -17.52 -5.72
C VAL A 224 9.83 -16.64 -6.53
N HIS A 225 9.35 -15.56 -5.91
CA HIS A 225 8.68 -14.46 -6.58
C HIS A 225 9.66 -13.29 -6.69
N LEU A 226 9.85 -12.77 -7.89
CA LEU A 226 10.68 -11.59 -8.15
C LEU A 226 9.84 -10.53 -8.80
N SER A 227 9.73 -9.37 -8.16
CA SER A 227 8.90 -8.25 -8.62
C SER A 227 9.75 -7.03 -8.91
N VAL A 228 9.43 -6.35 -10.02
CA VAL A 228 9.98 -5.03 -10.35
C VAL A 228 8.83 -4.13 -10.76
N ASP A 229 8.67 -3.03 -10.05
CA ASP A 229 7.57 -2.09 -10.23
C ASP A 229 8.11 -0.67 -10.43
N ALA A 230 7.42 0.10 -11.25
CA ALA A 230 7.52 1.56 -11.28
C ALA A 230 6.37 2.13 -10.44
N TYR A 231 6.70 3.04 -9.54
CA TYR A 231 5.75 3.71 -8.66
C TYR A 231 5.92 5.23 -8.75
N ARG A 232 4.82 5.98 -8.74
CA ARG A 232 4.85 7.43 -8.63
C ARG A 232 3.63 7.92 -7.87
N ARG A 233 3.85 8.79 -6.88
CA ARG A 233 2.80 9.61 -6.25
C ARG A 233 2.84 11.02 -6.86
N ALA A 234 1.72 11.73 -6.84
CA ALA A 234 1.55 13.04 -7.50
C ALA A 234 2.63 14.08 -7.13
N ASP A 235 3.10 14.05 -5.88
CA ASP A 235 4.11 14.98 -5.33
C ASP A 235 5.53 14.38 -5.22
N THR A 236 5.81 13.26 -5.90
CA THR A 236 7.14 12.62 -5.88
C THR A 236 7.61 12.29 -7.29
N LYS A 237 8.92 12.14 -7.48
CA LYS A 237 9.46 11.55 -8.70
C LYS A 237 9.13 10.06 -8.81
N ALA A 238 9.25 9.52 -10.01
CA ALA A 238 9.09 8.10 -10.25
C ALA A 238 10.17 7.32 -9.49
N GLN A 239 9.75 6.21 -8.88
CA GLN A 239 10.57 5.31 -8.09
C GLN A 239 10.60 3.94 -8.75
N VAL A 240 11.68 3.18 -8.55
CA VAL A 240 11.75 1.78 -8.93
C VAL A 240 11.77 0.93 -7.67
N LEU A 241 10.84 0.00 -7.59
CA LEU A 241 10.69 -0.91 -6.46
C LEU A 241 11.06 -2.31 -6.91
N ILE A 242 11.92 -2.98 -6.15
CA ILE A 242 12.40 -4.33 -6.43
C ILE A 242 12.12 -5.18 -5.20
N GLY A 243 11.46 -6.33 -5.39
CA GLY A 243 11.10 -7.23 -4.31
C GLY A 243 11.38 -8.68 -4.64
N GLY A 244 11.89 -9.42 -3.66
CA GLY A 244 12.07 -10.87 -3.73
C GLY A 244 11.38 -11.55 -2.56
N GLU A 245 10.60 -12.60 -2.85
CA GLU A 245 9.95 -13.42 -1.85
C GLU A 245 10.26 -14.90 -2.13
N LEU A 246 10.82 -15.58 -1.13
CA LEU A 246 11.03 -17.02 -1.14
C LEU A 246 9.93 -17.67 -0.32
N VAL A 247 9.08 -18.45 -0.97
CA VAL A 247 7.91 -19.11 -0.37
C VAL A 247 8.17 -20.62 -0.24
N TYR A 248 7.94 -21.17 0.93
CA TYR A 248 7.96 -22.61 1.20
C TYR A 248 6.55 -23.09 1.50
N PHE A 249 6.01 -23.88 0.59
CA PHE A 249 4.72 -24.61 0.74
C PHE A 249 3.54 -23.71 1.22
N ASP A 250 3.52 -22.43 0.82
CA ASP A 250 2.56 -21.42 1.28
C ASP A 250 2.51 -21.21 2.81
N MET A 251 3.44 -21.82 3.55
CA MET A 251 3.50 -21.77 5.00
C MET A 251 4.53 -20.76 5.53
N LEU A 252 5.70 -20.71 4.89
CA LEU A 252 6.79 -19.81 5.28
C LEU A 252 7.15 -18.91 4.11
N SER A 253 7.42 -17.65 4.41
CA SER A 253 7.89 -16.68 3.41
C SER A 253 9.05 -15.88 3.98
N PHE A 254 10.12 -15.73 3.19
CA PHE A 254 11.24 -14.82 3.47
C PHE A 254 11.24 -13.75 2.40
N ARG A 255 11.35 -12.48 2.79
CA ARG A 255 11.16 -11.33 1.91
C ARG A 255 12.29 -10.35 2.04
N MET A 256 12.67 -9.77 0.92
CA MET A 256 13.64 -8.68 0.84
C MET A 256 13.19 -7.71 -0.25
N GLY A 257 13.38 -6.41 0.01
CA GLY A 257 13.01 -5.36 -0.91
C GLY A 257 14.05 -4.26 -1.00
N TYR A 258 14.09 -3.59 -2.14
CA TYR A 258 14.89 -2.41 -2.38
C TYR A 258 14.10 -1.39 -3.20
N ALA A 259 14.08 -0.13 -2.74
CA ALA A 259 13.43 0.96 -3.45
C ALA A 259 14.45 2.04 -3.83
N ILE A 260 14.53 2.34 -5.13
CA ILE A 260 15.31 3.46 -5.67
C ILE A 260 14.40 4.69 -5.68
N ARG A 261 14.74 5.71 -4.87
CA ARG A 261 13.93 6.89 -4.62
C ARG A 261 14.71 8.17 -4.90
N PRO A 262 14.53 8.80 -6.07
CA PRO A 262 15.31 9.99 -6.46
C PRO A 262 15.15 11.22 -5.55
N ASP A 263 14.05 11.32 -4.80
CA ASP A 263 13.74 12.46 -3.94
C ASP A 263 14.10 12.24 -2.48
N THR A 264 14.40 11.00 -2.09
CA THR A 264 14.73 10.59 -0.72
C THR A 264 15.84 9.54 -0.75
N GLU A 265 16.25 9.07 0.42
CA GLU A 265 17.18 7.95 0.50
C GLU A 265 16.57 6.67 -0.05
N ASP A 266 17.40 5.88 -0.72
CA ASP A 266 17.07 4.52 -1.11
C ASP A 266 16.74 3.69 0.13
N ALA A 267 15.78 2.77 -0.01
CA ALA A 267 15.33 1.96 1.12
C ALA A 267 15.57 0.48 0.84
N ILE A 268 16.18 -0.17 1.81
CA ILE A 268 16.22 -1.63 1.93
C ILE A 268 15.20 -2.06 2.96
N SER A 269 14.61 -3.22 2.80
CA SER A 269 13.69 -3.80 3.78
C SER A 269 13.75 -5.31 3.75
N GLY A 270 13.27 -5.94 4.80
CA GLY A 270 13.21 -7.39 4.88
C GLY A 270 12.10 -7.84 5.81
N GLY A 271 11.68 -9.09 5.68
CA GLY A 271 10.61 -9.62 6.51
C GLY A 271 10.40 -11.12 6.36
N LEU A 272 9.49 -11.62 7.16
CA LEU A 272 9.09 -13.02 7.16
C LEU A 272 7.56 -13.14 7.31
N GLY A 273 7.02 -14.25 6.83
CA GLY A 273 5.62 -14.60 6.97
C GLY A 273 5.45 -16.06 7.35
N VAL A 274 4.46 -16.33 8.19
CA VAL A 274 4.09 -17.68 8.60
C VAL A 274 2.58 -17.83 8.46
N THR A 275 2.15 -18.93 7.82
CA THR A 275 0.75 -19.35 7.78
C THR A 275 0.66 -20.73 8.43
N PHE A 276 -0.06 -20.82 9.53
CA PHE A 276 -0.25 -22.07 10.25
C PHE A 276 -1.73 -22.31 10.50
N GLY A 277 -2.31 -23.25 9.76
CA GLY A 277 -3.74 -23.49 9.78
C GLY A 277 -4.53 -22.24 9.39
N MET A 278 -5.33 -21.74 10.30
CA MET A 278 -6.14 -20.52 10.12
C MET A 278 -5.38 -19.22 10.43
N ILE A 279 -4.21 -19.29 11.05
CA ILE A 279 -3.48 -18.12 11.53
C ILE A 279 -2.45 -17.70 10.48
N VAL A 280 -2.44 -16.41 10.17
CA VAL A 280 -1.45 -15.74 9.34
C VAL A 280 -0.69 -14.75 10.20
N PHE A 281 0.63 -14.81 10.21
CA PHE A 281 1.51 -13.88 10.87
C PHE A 281 2.54 -13.36 9.87
N ASP A 282 2.70 -12.04 9.81
CA ASP A 282 3.72 -11.40 9.00
C ASP A 282 4.47 -10.35 9.84
N TYR A 283 5.77 -10.26 9.61
CA TYR A 283 6.67 -9.27 10.20
C TYR A 283 7.58 -8.67 9.13
N ALA A 284 7.86 -7.37 9.24
CA ALA A 284 8.87 -6.72 8.44
C ALA A 284 9.63 -5.65 9.23
N TYR A 285 10.82 -5.35 8.76
CA TYR A 285 11.66 -4.26 9.22
C TYR A 285 12.16 -3.45 8.02
N SER A 286 12.03 -2.13 8.13
CA SER A 286 12.57 -1.18 7.15
C SER A 286 13.42 -0.15 7.90
N PRO A 287 14.76 -0.21 7.78
CA PRO A 287 15.64 0.78 8.39
C PRO A 287 15.39 2.17 7.80
N ARG A 288 15.62 3.19 8.62
CA ARG A 288 15.56 4.61 8.25
C ARG A 288 16.88 5.26 8.63
N PRO A 289 17.87 5.28 7.73
CA PRO A 289 19.22 5.79 8.06
C PRO A 289 19.24 7.24 8.54
N ALA A 290 18.36 8.10 8.00
CA ALA A 290 18.25 9.51 8.40
C ALA A 290 17.67 9.71 9.81
N PHE A 291 17.01 8.69 10.37
CA PHE A 291 16.42 8.72 11.71
C PHE A 291 16.96 7.50 12.46
N GLU A 292 17.72 7.68 13.52
CA GLU A 292 18.24 6.56 14.32
C GLU A 292 17.16 5.53 14.60
N GLY A 293 17.18 4.38 13.88
CA GLY A 293 16.21 3.32 13.98
C GLY A 293 15.58 2.92 12.65
N GLY A 294 14.42 2.29 12.72
CA GLY A 294 13.63 1.82 11.57
C GLY A 294 12.20 1.50 11.98
N ASN A 295 11.37 1.24 10.99
CA ASN A 295 9.99 0.87 11.23
C ASN A 295 9.84 -0.63 11.32
N HIS A 296 9.09 -1.10 12.32
CA HIS A 296 8.65 -2.47 12.46
C HIS A 296 7.19 -2.59 12.03
N TYR A 297 6.88 -3.58 11.24
CA TYR A 297 5.55 -3.88 10.76
C TYR A 297 5.14 -5.26 11.25
N ILE A 298 3.97 -5.37 11.84
CA ILE A 298 3.44 -6.62 12.39
C ILE A 298 2.01 -6.79 11.90
N ALA A 299 1.66 -7.98 11.42
CA ALA A 299 0.27 -8.31 11.12
C ALA A 299 -0.11 -9.69 11.62
N VAL A 300 -1.34 -9.81 12.11
CA VAL A 300 -1.96 -11.07 12.49
C VAL A 300 -3.32 -11.14 11.79
N GLY A 301 -3.56 -12.25 11.09
CA GLY A 301 -4.82 -12.55 10.42
C GLY A 301 -5.35 -13.92 10.80
N VAL A 302 -6.66 -14.07 10.69
CA VAL A 302 -7.36 -15.36 10.88
C VAL A 302 -8.21 -15.63 9.64
N LYS A 303 -8.01 -16.81 9.05
CA LYS A 303 -8.79 -17.35 7.93
C LYS A 303 -9.88 -18.29 8.45
N PHE A 304 -11.06 -18.25 7.83
CA PHE A 304 -12.20 -19.10 8.23
C PHE A 304 -13.20 -19.32 7.09
#